data_e1e37da1d832d5680444df3f687d20a5
#
_entry.id   e1e37da1d832d5680444df3f687d20a5
#
_cell.length_a   1.000
_cell.length_b   1.000
_cell.length_c   1.000
_cell.angle_alpha   90.00
_cell.angle_beta   90.00
_cell.angle_gamma   90.00
#
_symmetry.space_group_name_H-M   'P 1'
#
loop_
_entity.id
_entity.type
_entity.pdbx_description
1 polymer ?
#
loop_
_entity_poly.entity_id
_entity_poly.type
_entity_poly.pdbx_seq_one_letter_code
_entity_poly.pdbx_strand_id
1 'polypeptide(L)'
;MVKTAHVYGNGPSRVLYNEHTPKDNELIVGCNLIEPGINPDVIAVIDSQPIAWMHDNNVYPTAKFWVSNRSMLQLRHYEMLDRIKVNKVWDDIHRYNCGIYAVRECLNQGYNVHMWGFDSMFSDSLESPAMDKIIARHRR
;
A
#
# COMPACT_ATOMS: atom_id res chain seq x y z
N MET A 1 -23.04 7.84 -10.59
CA MET A 1 -21.74 8.52 -10.71
C MET A 1 -20.61 7.51 -10.56
N VAL A 2 -19.67 7.53 -11.48
CA VAL A 2 -18.54 6.62 -11.46
C VAL A 2 -17.51 7.07 -10.42
N LYS A 3 -17.13 6.17 -9.52
CA LYS A 3 -16.09 6.43 -8.53
C LYS A 3 -14.74 5.98 -9.08
N THR A 4 -13.72 6.76 -8.86
CA THR A 4 -12.36 6.47 -9.32
C THR A 4 -11.43 6.22 -8.13
N ALA A 5 -10.62 5.17 -8.22
CA ALA A 5 -9.55 4.88 -7.28
C ALA A 5 -8.21 4.81 -8.02
N HIS A 6 -7.18 5.35 -7.39
CA HIS A 6 -5.80 5.26 -7.85
C HIS A 6 -5.05 4.34 -6.90
N VAL A 7 -4.50 3.23 -7.43
CA VAL A 7 -3.74 2.27 -6.65
C VAL A 7 -2.27 2.37 -7.04
N TYR A 8 -1.42 2.64 -6.07
CA TYR A 8 0.01 2.84 -6.26
C TYR A 8 0.80 1.64 -5.77
N GLY A 9 1.39 0.90 -6.71
CA GLY A 9 2.45 -0.02 -6.43
C GLY A 9 3.78 0.72 -6.34
N ASN A 10 4.88 -0.01 -6.20
CA ASN A 10 6.21 0.56 -6.01
C ASN A 10 7.12 0.41 -7.24
N GLY A 11 6.56 0.11 -8.41
CA GLY A 11 7.32 0.00 -9.64
C GLY A 11 7.75 1.34 -10.21
N PRO A 12 8.70 1.33 -11.17
CA PRO A 12 9.28 2.58 -11.72
C PRO A 12 8.28 3.52 -12.38
N SER A 13 7.23 3.01 -13.01
CA SER A 13 6.24 3.85 -13.68
C SER A 13 5.45 4.75 -12.73
N ARG A 14 5.61 4.56 -11.41
CA ARG A 14 4.97 5.42 -10.42
C ARG A 14 5.35 6.89 -10.60
N VAL A 15 6.49 7.19 -11.18
CA VAL A 15 6.91 8.58 -11.45
C VAL A 15 5.91 9.32 -12.34
N LEU A 16 5.15 8.62 -13.15
CA LEU A 16 4.12 9.21 -14.01
C LEU A 16 2.99 9.84 -13.19
N TYR A 17 2.82 9.42 -11.94
CA TYR A 17 1.87 10.03 -11.02
C TYR A 17 2.12 11.53 -10.82
N ASN A 18 3.38 11.95 -10.83
CA ASN A 18 3.71 13.36 -10.61
C ASN A 18 3.15 14.26 -11.72
N GLU A 19 2.80 13.67 -12.86
CA GLU A 19 2.20 14.37 -14.00
C GLU A 19 0.67 14.33 -13.97
N HIS A 20 0.09 13.50 -13.10
CA HIS A 20 -1.35 13.35 -12.95
C HIS A 20 -1.76 13.64 -11.51
N THR A 21 -2.57 14.66 -11.30
CA THR A 21 -3.07 14.99 -9.97
C THR A 21 -4.47 14.44 -9.82
N PRO A 22 -4.69 13.48 -8.89
CA PRO A 22 -6.03 13.00 -8.63
C PRO A 22 -6.94 14.12 -8.12
N LYS A 23 -8.22 14.01 -8.45
CA LYS A 23 -9.23 14.95 -7.96
C LYS A 23 -9.53 14.67 -6.49
N ASP A 24 -10.02 15.67 -5.77
CA ASP A 24 -10.28 15.58 -4.33
C ASP A 24 -11.23 14.43 -3.93
N ASN A 25 -12.13 14.05 -4.83
CA ASN A 25 -13.11 12.99 -4.56
C ASN A 25 -12.64 11.60 -5.04
N GLU A 26 -11.40 11.47 -5.48
CA GLU A 26 -10.84 10.19 -5.92
C GLU A 26 -10.10 9.52 -4.79
N LEU A 27 -10.26 8.20 -4.68
CA LEU A 27 -9.60 7.42 -3.64
C LEU A 27 -8.14 7.15 -4.01
N ILE A 28 -7.25 7.33 -3.06
CA ILE A 28 -5.82 7.03 -3.23
C ILE A 28 -5.46 5.87 -2.32
N VAL A 29 -5.02 4.76 -2.91
CA VAL A 29 -4.59 3.56 -2.19
C VAL A 29 -3.11 3.33 -2.47
N GLY A 30 -2.31 3.32 -1.43
CA GLY A 30 -0.89 2.97 -1.53
C GLY A 30 -0.64 1.54 -1.07
N CYS A 31 0.36 0.90 -1.65
CA CYS A 31 0.74 -0.46 -1.28
C CYS A 31 2.06 -0.45 -0.53
N ASN A 32 2.07 -1.06 0.65
CA ASN A 32 3.25 -1.13 1.51
C ASN A 32 3.72 0.27 1.94
N LEU A 33 5.02 0.51 1.92
CA LEU A 33 5.60 1.81 2.24
C LEU A 33 5.59 2.70 0.99
N ILE A 34 5.20 3.95 1.16
CA ILE A 34 5.03 4.89 0.05
C ILE A 34 6.03 6.02 0.18
N GLU A 35 6.50 6.51 -0.96
CA GLU A 35 7.41 7.66 -0.99
C GLU A 35 6.73 8.92 -0.46
N PRO A 36 7.50 9.81 0.18
CA PRO A 36 7.01 11.13 0.56
C PRO A 36 6.41 11.89 -0.62
N GLY A 37 5.34 12.62 -0.38
CA GLY A 37 4.65 13.40 -1.39
C GLY A 37 3.37 12.76 -1.91
N ILE A 38 3.16 11.47 -1.64
CA ILE A 38 1.88 10.80 -1.90
C ILE A 38 1.15 10.67 -0.57
N ASN A 39 -0.05 11.24 -0.48
CA ASN A 39 -0.88 11.15 0.72
C ASN A 39 -2.03 10.17 0.45
N PRO A 40 -1.89 8.88 0.80
CA PRO A 40 -2.93 7.91 0.55
C PRO A 40 -4.10 8.06 1.53
N ASP A 41 -5.30 7.75 1.06
CA ASP A 41 -6.45 7.58 1.93
C ASP A 41 -6.41 6.21 2.61
N VAL A 42 -5.84 5.23 1.92
CA VAL A 42 -5.70 3.85 2.39
C VAL A 42 -4.29 3.35 2.10
N ILE A 43 -3.74 2.62 3.05
CA ILE A 43 -2.49 1.87 2.86
C ILE A 43 -2.83 0.38 2.94
N ALA A 44 -2.50 -0.36 1.88
CA ALA A 44 -2.66 -1.80 1.81
C ALA A 44 -1.34 -2.48 2.17
N VAL A 45 -1.36 -3.40 3.14
CA VAL A 45 -0.17 -4.10 3.61
C VAL A 45 -0.49 -5.57 3.84
N ILE A 46 0.24 -6.47 3.22
CA ILE A 46 0.07 -7.91 3.42
C ILE A 46 1.26 -8.56 4.12
N ASP A 47 2.42 -7.93 4.11
CA ASP A 47 3.64 -8.45 4.73
C ASP A 47 3.93 -7.80 6.07
N SER A 48 4.71 -8.49 6.90
CA SER A 48 5.06 -7.98 8.23
C SER A 48 6.15 -6.90 8.20
N GLN A 49 7.01 -6.90 7.17
CA GLN A 49 8.15 -5.97 7.12
C GLN A 49 7.76 -4.49 7.13
N PRO A 50 6.77 -4.03 6.35
CA PRO A 50 6.37 -2.62 6.43
C PRO A 50 5.87 -2.22 7.81
N ILE A 51 5.16 -3.10 8.51
CA ILE A 51 4.66 -2.84 9.85
C ILE A 51 5.84 -2.72 10.84
N ALA A 52 6.78 -3.64 10.77
CA ALA A 52 7.98 -3.59 11.62
C ALA A 52 8.77 -2.29 11.38
N TRP A 53 8.91 -1.89 10.13
CA TRP A 53 9.60 -0.64 9.79
C TRP A 53 8.88 0.58 10.38
N MET A 54 7.55 0.65 10.27
CA MET A 54 6.77 1.74 10.84
C MET A 54 6.95 1.83 12.35
N HIS A 55 6.93 0.69 13.03
CA HIS A 55 7.15 0.64 14.46
C HIS A 55 8.55 1.13 14.84
N ASP A 56 9.59 0.58 14.18
CA ASP A 56 10.99 0.89 14.53
C ASP A 56 11.35 2.34 14.23
N ASN A 57 10.69 2.95 13.25
CA ASN A 57 10.94 4.34 12.86
C ASN A 57 9.90 5.31 13.42
N ASN A 58 8.99 4.82 14.24
CA ASN A 58 7.98 5.62 14.91
C ASN A 58 7.09 6.40 13.93
N VAL A 59 6.70 5.74 12.83
CA VAL A 59 5.89 6.33 11.76
C VAL A 59 4.48 5.77 11.85
N TYR A 60 3.51 6.65 12.05
CA TYR A 60 2.10 6.26 12.17
C TYR A 60 1.25 7.09 11.20
N PRO A 61 1.11 6.61 9.95
CA PRO A 61 0.30 7.33 8.96
C PRO A 61 -1.16 7.49 9.40
N THR A 62 -1.77 8.60 9.01
CA THR A 62 -3.18 8.87 9.31
C THR A 62 -4.14 8.13 8.38
N ALA A 63 -3.64 7.50 7.34
CA ALA A 63 -4.42 6.71 6.42
C ALA A 63 -5.11 5.54 7.12
N LYS A 64 -6.20 5.06 6.51
CA LYS A 64 -6.83 3.80 6.91
C LYS A 64 -6.00 2.65 6.34
N PHE A 65 -6.02 1.49 7.00
CA PHE A 65 -5.22 0.33 6.60
C PHE A 65 -6.12 -0.81 6.14
N TRP A 66 -5.76 -1.41 5.01
CA TRP A 66 -6.24 -2.71 4.57
C TRP A 66 -5.09 -3.69 4.72
N VAL A 67 -5.27 -4.72 5.54
CA VAL A 67 -4.17 -5.58 5.94
C VAL A 67 -4.51 -7.05 5.80
N SER A 68 -3.47 -7.88 5.69
CA SER A 68 -3.61 -9.32 5.83
C SER A 68 -3.73 -9.73 7.29
N ASN A 69 -4.12 -10.97 7.54
CA ASN A 69 -4.07 -11.54 8.88
C ASN A 69 -2.67 -11.47 9.48
N ARG A 70 -1.64 -11.72 8.66
CA ARG A 70 -0.24 -11.63 9.11
C ARG A 70 0.11 -10.21 9.56
N SER A 71 -0.24 -9.23 8.76
CA SER A 71 0.00 -7.82 9.12
C SER A 71 -0.80 -7.41 10.35
N MET A 72 -2.03 -7.91 10.49
CA MET A 72 -2.85 -7.65 11.67
C MET A 72 -2.22 -8.21 12.95
N LEU A 73 -1.68 -9.42 12.90
CA LEU A 73 -0.96 -10.01 14.03
C LEU A 73 0.27 -9.17 14.40
N GLN A 74 0.95 -8.63 13.41
CA GLN A 74 2.12 -7.78 13.63
C GLN A 74 1.72 -6.44 14.27
N LEU A 75 0.61 -5.84 13.82
CA LEU A 75 0.08 -4.63 14.45
C LEU A 75 -0.26 -4.86 15.92
N ARG A 76 -0.84 -6.00 16.25
CA ARG A 76 -1.12 -6.37 17.65
C ARG A 76 0.16 -6.61 18.44
N HIS A 77 1.12 -7.29 17.85
CA HIS A 77 2.39 -7.59 18.50
C HIS A 77 3.12 -6.30 18.93
N TYR A 78 3.11 -5.29 18.07
CA TYR A 78 3.74 -4.00 18.35
C TYR A 78 2.82 -2.98 19.03
N GLU A 79 1.62 -3.41 19.43
CA GLU A 79 0.64 -2.55 20.11
C GLU A 79 0.32 -1.27 19.33
N MET A 80 0.14 -1.42 18.01
CA MET A 80 -0.06 -0.28 17.11
C MET A 80 -1.53 0.03 16.81
N LEU A 81 -2.48 -0.81 17.24
CA LEU A 81 -3.89 -0.67 16.87
C LEU A 81 -4.58 0.55 17.48
N ASP A 82 -4.01 1.16 18.49
CA ASP A 82 -4.50 2.42 19.06
C ASP A 82 -4.11 3.65 18.21
N ARG A 83 -3.16 3.47 17.30
CA ARG A 83 -2.63 4.55 16.45
C ARG A 83 -2.92 4.34 14.97
N ILE A 84 -3.19 3.10 14.56
CA ILE A 84 -3.46 2.74 13.17
C ILE A 84 -4.87 2.20 13.05
N LYS A 85 -5.66 2.79 12.16
CA LYS A 85 -7.05 2.40 11.94
C LYS A 85 -7.12 1.36 10.82
N VAL A 86 -7.54 0.15 11.16
CA VAL A 86 -7.72 -0.94 10.20
C VAL A 86 -9.18 -1.01 9.77
N ASN A 87 -9.43 -0.92 8.47
CA ASN A 87 -10.77 -0.96 7.88
C ASN A 87 -11.10 -2.28 7.21
N LYS A 88 -10.09 -3.05 6.82
CA LYS A 88 -10.27 -4.32 6.13
C LYS A 88 -9.17 -5.28 6.52
N VAL A 89 -9.55 -6.51 6.81
CA VAL A 89 -8.61 -7.61 7.03
C VAL A 89 -8.89 -8.67 5.98
N TRP A 90 -7.87 -9.02 5.21
CA TRP A 90 -7.97 -10.10 4.22
C TRP A 90 -7.55 -11.42 4.85
N ASP A 91 -8.42 -12.41 4.70
CA ASP A 91 -8.09 -13.79 5.02
C ASP A 91 -7.33 -14.40 3.84
N ASP A 92 -6.57 -15.41 4.02
CA ASP A 92 -5.90 -16.21 2.98
C ASP A 92 -5.34 -15.41 1.79
N ILE A 93 -4.16 -14.85 1.94
CA ILE A 93 -3.55 -13.93 1.00
C ILE A 93 -2.31 -14.49 0.29
N HIS A 94 -2.16 -15.79 0.17
CA HIS A 94 -0.89 -16.36 -0.28
C HIS A 94 -0.72 -16.41 -1.80
N ARG A 95 -1.69 -15.94 -2.59
CA ARG A 95 -1.69 -16.11 -4.04
C ARG A 95 -1.26 -14.88 -4.83
N TYR A 96 -1.43 -13.69 -4.27
CA TYR A 96 -1.23 -12.44 -5.01
C TYR A 96 -0.37 -11.47 -4.21
N ASN A 97 0.22 -10.49 -4.91
CA ASN A 97 0.92 -9.41 -4.22
C ASN A 97 -0.08 -8.38 -3.67
N CYS A 98 0.43 -7.47 -2.87
CA CYS A 98 -0.38 -6.44 -2.21
C CYS A 98 -1.17 -5.59 -3.20
N GLY A 99 -0.57 -5.22 -4.33
CA GLY A 99 -1.22 -4.39 -5.33
C GLY A 99 -2.45 -5.06 -5.92
N ILE A 100 -2.38 -6.36 -6.20
CA ILE A 100 -3.51 -7.10 -6.73
C ILE A 100 -4.66 -7.15 -5.73
N TYR A 101 -4.38 -7.37 -4.45
CA TYR A 101 -5.40 -7.35 -3.40
C TYR A 101 -6.06 -5.97 -3.30
N ALA A 102 -5.26 -4.90 -3.36
CA ALA A 102 -5.77 -3.53 -3.30
C ALA A 102 -6.67 -3.22 -4.50
N VAL A 103 -6.26 -3.58 -5.71
CA VAL A 103 -7.06 -3.39 -6.93
C VAL A 103 -8.37 -4.16 -6.81
N ARG A 104 -8.31 -5.42 -6.41
CA ARG A 104 -9.49 -6.28 -6.25
C ARG A 104 -10.46 -5.68 -5.24
N GLU A 105 -9.97 -5.18 -4.11
CA GLU A 105 -10.83 -4.54 -3.10
C GLU A 105 -11.52 -3.30 -3.67
N CYS A 106 -10.80 -2.45 -4.39
CA CYS A 106 -11.37 -1.28 -5.04
C CYS A 106 -12.47 -1.68 -6.05
N LEU A 107 -12.20 -2.68 -6.87
CA LEU A 107 -13.19 -3.18 -7.84
C LEU A 107 -14.43 -3.73 -7.12
N ASN A 108 -14.25 -4.47 -6.04
CA ASN A 108 -15.36 -5.00 -5.24
C ASN A 108 -16.21 -3.90 -4.62
N GLN A 109 -15.61 -2.74 -4.33
CA GLN A 109 -16.32 -1.59 -3.81
C GLN A 109 -16.93 -0.69 -4.89
N GLY A 110 -16.83 -1.08 -6.16
CA GLY A 110 -17.45 -0.38 -7.28
C GLY A 110 -16.63 0.75 -7.89
N TYR A 111 -15.33 0.81 -7.60
CA TYR A 111 -14.46 1.82 -8.19
C TYR A 111 -13.99 1.42 -9.59
N ASN A 112 -13.80 2.41 -10.45
CA ASN A 112 -12.91 2.29 -11.60
C ASN A 112 -11.49 2.49 -11.08
N VAL A 113 -10.55 1.63 -11.50
CA VAL A 113 -9.20 1.61 -10.93
C VAL A 113 -8.16 2.03 -11.95
N HIS A 114 -7.33 3.00 -11.55
CA HIS A 114 -6.10 3.36 -12.24
C HIS A 114 -4.93 2.79 -11.47
N MET A 115 -4.05 2.06 -12.16
CA MET A 115 -2.89 1.39 -11.57
C MET A 115 -1.61 2.15 -11.91
N TRP A 116 -0.83 2.48 -10.89
CA TRP A 116 0.43 3.21 -11.03
C TRP A 116 1.55 2.42 -10.38
N GLY A 117 2.68 2.27 -11.06
CA GLY A 117 3.82 1.56 -10.49
C GLY A 117 3.66 0.05 -10.43
N PHE A 118 2.92 -0.54 -11.38
CA PHE A 118 2.70 -1.97 -11.46
C PHE A 118 3.55 -2.66 -12.53
N ASP A 119 4.45 -1.94 -13.16
CA ASP A 119 5.27 -2.45 -14.25
C ASP A 119 6.25 -3.55 -13.81
N SER A 120 6.61 -3.62 -12.54
CA SER A 120 7.40 -4.73 -12.01
C SER A 120 6.69 -6.09 -12.11
N MET A 121 5.37 -6.09 -12.29
CA MET A 121 4.60 -7.33 -12.51
C MET A 121 4.74 -7.88 -13.92
N PHE A 122 5.18 -7.04 -14.85
CA PHE A 122 5.23 -7.34 -16.27
C PHE A 122 6.65 -7.34 -16.84
N SER A 123 7.65 -7.12 -16.00
CA SER A 123 9.06 -7.11 -16.39
C SER A 123 9.81 -8.22 -15.68
N ASP A 124 10.96 -8.62 -16.23
CA ASP A 124 11.87 -9.57 -15.58
C ASP A 124 12.53 -8.99 -14.35
N SER A 125 12.46 -7.68 -14.18
CA SER A 125 12.98 -6.98 -13.01
C SER A 125 11.85 -6.75 -12.01
N LEU A 126 11.99 -7.30 -10.83
CA LEU A 126 11.07 -7.08 -9.71
C LEU A 126 11.49 -5.86 -8.89
N GLU A 127 12.10 -4.88 -9.53
CA GLU A 127 12.59 -3.69 -8.85
C GLU A 127 11.45 -2.86 -8.26
N SER A 128 11.62 -2.51 -7.01
CA SER A 128 10.74 -1.63 -6.27
C SER A 128 11.61 -0.62 -5.53
N PRO A 129 12.08 0.44 -6.22
CA PRO A 129 13.13 1.32 -5.69
C PRO A 129 12.83 1.91 -4.32
N ALA A 130 11.59 2.33 -4.09
CA ALA A 130 11.20 2.91 -2.81
C ALA A 130 11.23 1.87 -1.69
N MET A 131 10.63 0.69 -1.94
CA MET A 131 10.60 -0.40 -0.96
C MET A 131 12.00 -0.92 -0.65
N ASP A 132 12.81 -1.12 -1.69
CA ASP A 132 14.17 -1.65 -1.51
C ASP A 132 15.03 -0.72 -0.66
N LYS A 133 14.95 0.58 -0.88
CA LYS A 133 15.67 1.56 -0.07
C LYS A 133 15.22 1.55 1.39
N ILE A 134 13.93 1.48 1.63
CA ILE A 134 13.37 1.49 2.98
C ILE A 134 13.73 0.19 3.71
N ILE A 135 13.59 -0.95 3.06
CA ILE A 135 13.93 -2.25 3.64
C ILE A 135 15.42 -2.34 3.93
N ALA A 136 16.27 -1.88 3.01
CA ALA A 136 17.72 -1.87 3.21
C ALA A 136 18.11 -1.04 4.44
N ARG A 137 17.48 0.13 4.65
CA ARG A 137 17.70 0.94 5.85
C ARG A 137 17.24 0.22 7.11
N HIS A 138 16.10 -0.44 7.06
CA HIS A 138 15.55 -1.16 8.23
C HIS A 138 16.44 -2.33 8.65
N ARG A 139 17.06 -3.02 7.69
CA ARG A 139 17.91 -4.17 7.97
C ARG A 139 19.30 -3.82 8.49
N ARG A 140 19.66 -2.57 8.41
CA ARG A 140 20.95 -2.11 8.97
C ARG A 140 20.87 -1.98 10.48
#